data_5cc5da2ae35b70046289170270e9115d
#
_entry.id   5cc5da2ae35b70046289170270e9115d
#
_cell.length_a   1.000
_cell.length_b   1.000
_cell.length_c   1.000
_cell.angle_alpha   90.00
_cell.angle_beta   90.00
_cell.angle_gamma   90.00
#
_symmetry.space_group_name_H-M   'P 1'
#
loop_
_entity.id
_entity.type
_entity.pdbx_description
1 polymer ?
#
loop_
_entity_poly.entity_id
_entity_poly.type
_entity_poly.pdbx_seq_one_letter_code
_entity_poly.pdbx_strand_id
1 'polypeptide(L)'
;MEMLQHLMDTAQLQVGKNTALMTKEDKMKYIKFLDDHGAFLITYFNARVCEALDISQFTLSNYLRILRNDKEEKKEEKGGEEL
;
A
#
# COMPACT_ATOMS: atom_id res chain seq x y z
N MET A 1 -0.58 8.58 -17.10
CA MET A 1 0.38 9.06 -16.57
C MET A 1 0.12 10.05 -15.54
N GLU A 2 -0.48 11.14 -15.83
CA GLU A 2 -0.77 12.08 -14.85
C GLU A 2 -1.64 11.53 -13.79
N MET A 3 -2.53 10.61 -14.09
CA MET A 3 -3.40 10.03 -13.14
C MET A 3 -2.64 9.26 -12.08
N LEU A 4 -1.64 8.50 -12.46
CA LEU A 4 -0.86 7.73 -11.52
C LEU A 4 -0.05 8.66 -10.62
N GLN A 5 0.52 9.70 -11.19
CA GLN A 5 1.28 10.63 -10.40
C GLN A 5 0.36 11.36 -9.42
N HIS A 6 -0.84 11.67 -9.85
CA HIS A 6 -1.79 12.35 -9.00
C HIS A 6 -2.18 11.47 -7.81
N LEU A 7 -2.35 10.18 -8.04
CA LEU A 7 -2.69 9.26 -6.98
C LEU A 7 -1.55 9.19 -5.98
N MET A 8 -0.31 9.14 -6.47
CA MET A 8 0.83 9.08 -5.59
C MET A 8 0.97 10.36 -4.78
N ASP A 9 0.71 11.50 -5.40
CA ASP A 9 0.79 12.77 -4.71
C ASP A 9 -0.28 12.84 -3.63
N THR A 10 -1.48 12.37 -3.94
CA THR A 10 -2.57 12.40 -2.99
C THR A 10 -2.26 11.47 -1.81
N ALA A 11 -1.69 10.29 -2.10
CA ALA A 11 -1.35 9.36 -1.06
C ALA A 11 -0.32 9.98 -0.11
N GLN A 12 0.63 10.70 -0.67
CA GLN A 12 1.65 11.33 0.13
C GLN A 12 1.03 12.40 1.02
N LEU A 13 0.05 13.13 0.51
CA LEU A 13 -0.62 14.13 1.31
C LEU A 13 -1.43 13.48 2.43
N GLN A 14 -2.02 12.32 2.17
CA GLN A 14 -2.79 11.63 3.18
C GLN A 14 -1.89 11.20 4.34
N VAL A 15 -0.68 10.77 4.03
CA VAL A 15 0.25 10.37 5.06
C VAL A 15 0.84 11.59 5.75
N GLY A 16 0.99 12.68 5.00
CA GLY A 16 1.52 13.90 5.55
C GLY A 16 3.03 13.97 5.62
N LYS A 17 3.72 13.06 4.94
CA LYS A 17 5.17 13.04 4.94
C LYS A 17 5.70 12.74 3.57
N ASN A 18 6.91 13.18 3.32
CA ASN A 18 7.61 12.89 2.10
C ASN A 18 7.96 11.42 2.15
N THR A 19 7.97 10.74 1.03
CA THR A 19 8.25 9.30 1.00
C THR A 19 9.61 8.98 1.64
N ALA A 20 10.57 9.87 1.48
CA ALA A 20 11.89 9.63 2.04
C ALA A 20 11.88 9.63 3.56
N LEU A 21 10.88 10.23 4.17
CA LEU A 21 10.80 10.31 5.61
C LEU A 21 9.79 9.36 6.22
N MET A 22 9.17 8.54 5.42
CA MET A 22 8.13 7.66 5.91
C MET A 22 8.70 6.49 6.70
N THR A 23 8.05 6.18 7.81
CA THR A 23 8.43 5.01 8.60
C THR A 23 7.69 3.84 7.97
N LYS A 24 7.88 2.65 8.52
CA LYS A 24 7.22 1.47 7.99
C LYS A 24 5.71 1.66 8.05
N GLU A 25 5.18 2.17 9.15
CA GLU A 25 3.77 2.39 9.26
C GLU A 25 3.27 3.40 8.26
N ASP A 26 4.04 4.44 8.03
CA ASP A 26 3.66 5.46 7.07
C ASP A 26 3.63 4.86 5.67
N LYS A 27 4.59 4.01 5.36
CA LYS A 27 4.63 3.37 4.05
C LYS A 27 3.42 2.47 3.88
N MET A 28 3.01 1.80 4.93
CA MET A 28 1.85 0.94 4.84
C MET A 28 0.58 1.75 4.61
N LYS A 29 0.47 2.93 5.21
CA LYS A 29 -0.68 3.76 4.99
C LYS A 29 -0.70 4.25 3.55
N TYR A 30 0.46 4.60 3.03
CA TYR A 30 0.59 5.08 1.68
C TYR A 30 0.15 3.96 0.72
N ILE A 31 0.64 2.76 0.94
CA ILE A 31 0.32 1.63 0.09
C ILE A 31 -1.17 1.28 0.22
N LYS A 32 -1.72 1.35 1.43
CA LYS A 32 -3.11 1.03 1.63
C LYS A 32 -4.00 1.99 0.83
N PHE A 33 -3.68 3.27 0.85
CA PHE A 33 -4.45 4.25 0.12
C PHE A 33 -4.45 3.92 -1.37
N LEU A 34 -3.28 3.57 -1.90
CA LEU A 34 -3.17 3.26 -3.31
C LEU A 34 -3.88 1.96 -3.64
N ASP A 35 -3.80 0.98 -2.74
CA ASP A 35 -4.45 -0.29 -2.97
C ASP A 35 -5.97 -0.10 -2.97
N ASP A 36 -6.49 0.74 -2.10
CA ASP A 36 -7.91 1.00 -2.02
C ASP A 36 -8.42 1.66 -3.31
N HIS A 37 -7.55 2.33 -4.02
CA HIS A 37 -7.93 2.96 -5.26
C HIS A 37 -7.62 2.07 -6.48
N GLY A 38 -7.26 0.82 -6.23
CA GLY A 38 -7.01 -0.12 -7.31
C GLY A 38 -5.74 0.12 -8.10
N ALA A 39 -4.85 0.95 -7.58
CA ALA A 39 -3.63 1.29 -8.31
C ALA A 39 -2.75 0.09 -8.57
N PHE A 40 -2.73 -0.87 -7.67
CA PHE A 40 -1.83 -2.00 -7.82
C PHE A 40 -2.32 -3.06 -8.79
N LEU A 41 -3.45 -2.81 -9.42
CA LEU A 41 -3.90 -3.69 -10.47
C LEU A 41 -3.10 -3.39 -11.74
N ILE A 42 -2.39 -2.26 -11.75
CA ILE A 42 -1.57 -1.89 -12.87
C ILE A 42 -0.13 -2.27 -12.54
N THR A 43 0.40 -3.23 -13.26
CA THR A 43 1.74 -3.73 -12.99
C THR A 43 2.81 -2.66 -13.01
N TYR A 44 2.73 -1.79 -14.00
CA TYR A 44 3.70 -0.74 -14.14
C TYR A 44 3.74 0.14 -12.88
N PHE A 45 2.60 0.31 -12.22
CA PHE A 45 2.52 1.17 -11.07
C PHE A 45 3.29 0.57 -9.89
N ASN A 46 3.35 -0.75 -9.81
CA ASN A 46 4.07 -1.41 -8.74
C ASN A 46 5.52 -0.95 -8.72
N ALA A 47 6.15 -0.90 -9.88
CA ALA A 47 7.54 -0.49 -9.95
C ALA A 47 7.71 0.96 -9.53
N ARG A 48 6.74 1.81 -9.89
CA ARG A 48 6.81 3.21 -9.55
C ARG A 48 6.74 3.40 -8.04
N VAL A 49 5.88 2.66 -7.37
CA VAL A 49 5.72 2.78 -5.94
C VAL A 49 6.97 2.26 -5.22
N CYS A 50 7.54 1.16 -5.72
CA CYS A 50 8.73 0.62 -5.11
C CYS A 50 9.86 1.63 -5.17
N GLU A 51 9.98 2.31 -6.29
CA GLU A 51 11.00 3.32 -6.42
C GLU A 51 10.75 4.48 -5.47
N ALA A 52 9.53 4.94 -5.39
CA ALA A 52 9.19 6.08 -4.56
C ALA A 52 9.45 5.80 -3.08
N LEU A 53 9.18 4.59 -2.64
CA LEU A 53 9.37 4.22 -1.25
C LEU A 53 10.71 3.59 -0.97
N ASP A 54 11.49 3.37 -2.02
CA ASP A 54 12.80 2.76 -1.90
C ASP A 54 12.68 1.38 -1.25
N ILE A 55 11.79 0.58 -1.76
CA ILE A 55 11.61 -0.79 -1.27
C ILE A 55 11.62 -1.72 -2.46
N SER A 56 11.81 -3.01 -2.21
CA SER A 56 11.83 -3.98 -3.29
C SER A 56 10.41 -4.42 -3.57
N GLN A 57 10.21 -5.09 -4.69
CA GLN A 57 8.91 -5.62 -5.03
C GLN A 57 8.50 -6.67 -4.02
N PHE A 58 9.45 -7.39 -3.49
CA PHE A 58 9.18 -8.42 -2.49
C PHE A 58 8.60 -7.75 -1.25
N THR A 59 9.18 -6.63 -0.83
CA THR A 59 8.70 -5.91 0.34
C THR A 59 7.31 -5.34 0.07
N LEU A 60 7.07 -4.83 -1.12
CA LEU A 60 5.77 -4.30 -1.47
C LEU A 60 4.73 -5.41 -1.40
N SER A 61 5.04 -6.58 -1.93
CA SER A 61 4.11 -7.70 -1.88
C SER A 61 3.81 -8.10 -0.45
N ASN A 62 4.82 -8.07 0.40
CA ASN A 62 4.62 -8.40 1.78
C ASN A 62 3.70 -7.42 2.45
N TYR A 63 3.88 -6.12 2.21
CA TYR A 63 3.02 -5.11 2.80
C TYR A 63 1.58 -5.30 2.31
N LEU A 64 1.40 -5.57 1.04
CA LEU A 64 0.06 -5.77 0.50
C LEU A 64 -0.60 -6.99 1.12
N ARG A 65 0.17 -8.04 1.32
CA ARG A 65 -0.36 -9.23 1.90
C ARG A 65 -0.80 -8.98 3.34
N ILE A 66 0.01 -8.27 4.10
CA ILE A 66 -0.33 -7.95 5.47
C ILE A 66 -1.59 -7.11 5.52
N LEU A 67 -1.69 -6.11 4.66
CA LEU A 67 -2.85 -5.24 4.65
C LEU A 67 -4.11 -5.98 4.28
N ARG A 68 -4.04 -6.88 3.33
CA ARG A 68 -5.20 -7.63 2.90
C ARG A 68 -5.61 -8.68 3.92
N ASN A 69 -4.63 -9.29 4.56
CA ASN A 69 -4.94 -10.27 5.57
C ASN A 69 -5.58 -9.60 6.76
N ASP A 70 -5.15 -8.41 7.09
CA ASP A 70 -5.71 -7.68 8.20
C ASP A 70 -7.18 -7.45 7.93
N LYS A 71 -7.56 -7.08 6.72
CA LYS A 71 -8.91 -6.90 6.38
C LYS A 71 -9.67 -8.16 6.49
N GLU A 72 -9.13 -9.23 6.00
CA GLU A 72 -9.79 -10.49 6.05
C GLU A 72 -9.90 -10.99 7.45
N GLU A 73 -8.92 -10.80 8.25
CA GLU A 73 -9.00 -11.22 9.60
C GLU A 73 -10.10 -10.58 10.31
N LYS A 74 -10.39 -9.36 10.08
CA LYS A 74 -11.47 -8.75 10.66
C LYS A 74 -12.70 -9.46 10.36
N LYS A 75 -12.89 -9.95 9.19
CA LYS A 75 -14.04 -10.66 8.84
C LYS A 75 -13.98 -11.99 9.42
N GLU A 76 -12.91 -12.64 9.33
CA GLU A 76 -12.84 -13.96 9.80
C GLU A 76 -12.79 -14.12 11.21
N GLU A 77 -12.32 -13.20 11.91
CA GLU A 77 -12.32 -13.28 13.28
C GLU A 77 -13.49 -13.78 13.76
N LYS A 78 -14.48 -13.55 13.18
CA LYS A 78 -15.60 -14.05 13.59
C LYS A 78 -15.61 -15.38 13.25
N GLY A 79 -15.11 -15.77 12.32
CA GLY A 79 -15.28 -17.08 11.96
C GLY A 79 -14.21 -17.85 12.25
N GLY A 80 -13.52 -17.65 12.10
CA GLY A 80 -12.68 -18.36 12.23
C GLY A 80 -11.88 -18.76 12.89
N GLU A 81 -11.65 -18.70 13.10
CA GLU A 81 -10.89 -19.01 13.58
C GLU A 81 -10.88 -19.97 13.95
N GLU A 82 -11.27 -20.33 13.77
CA GLU A 82 -11.16 -21.20 13.97
C GLU A 82 -10.74 -21.94 13.65
N LEU A 83 -10.63 -21.95 13.33
CA LEU A 83 -10.20 -22.71 13.02
C LEU A 83 -9.83 -23.22 13.30
#